data_74703bf5f4915db6ce9fde2dcb5df32d
#
_entry.id   74703bf5f4915db6ce9fde2dcb5df32d
#
_cell.length_a   1.000
_cell.length_b   1.000
_cell.length_c   1.000
_cell.angle_alpha   90.00
_cell.angle_beta   90.00
_cell.angle_gamma   90.00
#
_symmetry.space_group_name_H-M   'P 1'
#
loop_
_entity.id
_entity.type
_entity.pdbx_description
1 polymer ?
#
loop_
_entity_poly.entity_id
_entity_poly.type
_entity_poly.pdbx_seq_one_letter_code
_entity_poly.pdbx_strand_id
1 'polypeptide(L)'
;GEPELPKPTHAKIPTDDLKPWVTVRERIGKLPEHPSPTSLPQAKTTYFGETVPGQFKWLDLHFARNPRELSLLRYDCVPPGGGRFDLPDELLPECWRNKPTGTTDVMGRMRWDAPSLTIRTEFFKPEKGQYLHPQWDRKNPRWRVNRVITHLEAAQLQDFPESFVWCGSKIEIARQIGNAVPVGLASAVAKQVLSAI
;
A
#
# COMPACT_ATOMS: atom_id res chain seq x y z
N GLY A 1 -34.97 10.22 -4.88
CA GLY A 1 -34.98 8.77 -5.16
C GLY A 1 -33.90 8.05 -4.35
N GLU A 2 -33.86 6.73 -4.37
CA GLU A 2 -32.73 5.99 -3.79
C GLU A 2 -31.51 6.15 -4.70
N PRO A 3 -30.33 6.46 -4.15
CA PRO A 3 -29.11 6.58 -4.96
C PRO A 3 -28.67 5.22 -5.50
N GLU A 4 -28.39 5.15 -6.78
CA GLU A 4 -27.81 3.96 -7.41
C GLU A 4 -26.30 3.90 -7.17
N LEU A 5 -25.70 2.71 -7.27
CA LEU A 5 -24.25 2.55 -7.25
C LEU A 5 -23.62 3.22 -8.50
N PRO A 6 -22.45 3.84 -8.36
CA PRO A 6 -21.72 4.38 -9.51
C PRO A 6 -21.45 3.29 -10.56
N LYS A 7 -21.65 3.60 -11.83
CA LYS A 7 -21.28 2.70 -12.92
C LYS A 7 -19.78 2.49 -12.96
N PRO A 8 -19.30 1.25 -13.24
CA PRO A 8 -17.88 1.01 -13.42
C PRO A 8 -17.30 1.89 -14.53
N THR A 9 -16.09 2.41 -14.31
CA THR A 9 -15.34 3.20 -15.30
C THR A 9 -14.09 2.48 -15.80
N HIS A 10 -13.71 1.38 -15.13
CA HIS A 10 -12.52 0.58 -15.43
C HIS A 10 -12.82 -0.90 -15.34
N ALA A 11 -12.14 -1.70 -16.17
CA ALA A 11 -12.24 -3.15 -16.18
C ALA A 11 -10.88 -3.81 -16.40
N LYS A 12 -10.78 -5.10 -16.07
CA LYS A 12 -9.58 -5.92 -16.36
C LYS A 12 -9.34 -6.02 -17.87
N ILE A 13 -10.42 -6.21 -18.62
CA ILE A 13 -10.41 -6.19 -20.09
C ILE A 13 -11.12 -4.91 -20.48
N PRO A 14 -10.41 -3.92 -21.03
CA PRO A 14 -11.01 -2.66 -21.42
C PRO A 14 -12.00 -2.85 -22.60
N THR A 15 -12.99 -1.97 -22.67
CA THR A 15 -13.95 -1.87 -23.77
C THR A 15 -14.00 -0.41 -24.23
N ASP A 16 -14.83 -0.09 -25.22
CA ASP A 16 -15.00 1.30 -25.67
C ASP A 16 -15.47 2.24 -24.54
N ASP A 17 -16.24 1.71 -23.58
CA ASP A 17 -16.79 2.47 -22.44
C ASP A 17 -15.99 2.31 -21.15
N LEU A 18 -15.07 1.33 -21.05
CA LEU A 18 -14.33 1.01 -19.83
C LEU A 18 -12.83 1.07 -20.06
N LYS A 19 -12.16 1.92 -19.29
CA LYS A 19 -10.69 2.02 -19.27
C LYS A 19 -10.06 0.77 -18.64
N PRO A 20 -8.78 0.47 -18.94
CA PRO A 20 -8.06 -0.56 -18.21
C PRO A 20 -7.92 -0.22 -16.72
N TRP A 21 -7.84 -1.23 -15.86
CA TRP A 21 -7.52 -1.02 -14.46
C TRP A 21 -6.21 -0.26 -14.28
N VAL A 22 -6.18 0.67 -13.33
CA VAL A 22 -4.95 1.33 -12.91
C VAL A 22 -4.11 0.35 -12.09
N THR A 23 -2.89 0.10 -12.55
CA THR A 23 -1.99 -0.89 -11.96
C THR A 23 -1.07 -0.30 -10.90
N VAL A 24 -0.48 -1.16 -10.08
CA VAL A 24 0.58 -0.78 -9.12
C VAL A 24 1.75 -0.12 -9.86
N ARG A 25 2.12 -0.62 -11.05
CA ARG A 25 3.19 -0.06 -11.87
C ARG A 25 2.94 1.41 -12.26
N GLU A 26 1.73 1.73 -12.68
CA GLU A 26 1.37 3.09 -13.07
C GLU A 26 1.44 4.06 -11.89
N ARG A 27 1.16 3.57 -10.68
CA ARG A 27 1.15 4.41 -9.47
C ARG A 27 2.53 4.58 -8.85
N ILE A 28 3.28 3.51 -8.65
CA ILE A 28 4.53 3.56 -7.89
C ILE A 28 5.79 3.17 -8.68
N GLY A 29 5.65 2.75 -9.94
CA GLY A 29 6.77 2.24 -10.74
C GLY A 29 7.83 3.27 -11.13
N LYS A 30 7.60 4.57 -10.86
CA LYS A 30 8.57 5.65 -11.09
C LYS A 30 9.32 6.06 -9.82
N LEU A 31 8.92 5.56 -8.66
CA LEU A 31 9.59 5.86 -7.40
C LEU A 31 10.89 5.04 -7.26
N PRO A 32 11.90 5.58 -6.56
CA PRO A 32 13.09 4.82 -6.23
C PRO A 32 12.77 3.53 -5.45
N GLU A 33 13.28 2.41 -5.89
CA GLU A 33 13.05 1.10 -5.26
C GLU A 33 13.67 1.01 -3.85
N HIS A 34 14.76 1.74 -3.63
CA HIS A 34 15.53 1.75 -2.39
C HIS A 34 15.60 3.17 -1.80
N PRO A 35 14.57 3.62 -1.07
CA PRO A 35 14.63 4.91 -0.40
C PRO A 35 15.74 4.92 0.65
N SER A 36 16.56 5.98 0.65
CA SER A 36 17.68 6.12 1.58
C SER A 36 17.22 6.39 3.03
N PRO A 37 16.20 7.25 3.31
CA PRO A 37 15.74 7.47 4.67
C PRO A 37 15.09 6.23 5.28
N THR A 38 15.24 6.07 6.61
CA THR A 38 14.57 5.01 7.39
C THR A 38 13.54 5.56 8.38
N SER A 39 13.36 6.88 8.39
CA SER A 39 12.43 7.59 9.25
C SER A 39 11.96 8.90 8.60
N LEU A 40 10.88 9.44 9.13
CA LEU A 40 10.45 10.80 8.82
C LEU A 40 11.50 11.83 9.23
N PRO A 41 11.58 13.00 8.57
CA PRO A 41 12.39 14.12 9.01
C PRO A 41 12.05 14.57 10.43
N GLN A 42 13.00 15.21 11.12
CA GLN A 42 12.78 15.81 12.44
C GLN A 42 12.13 17.20 12.27
N ALA A 43 10.83 17.21 11.97
CA ALA A 43 10.04 18.42 11.83
C ALA A 43 8.91 18.45 12.86
N LYS A 44 8.55 19.65 13.32
CA LYS A 44 7.44 19.89 14.26
C LYS A 44 6.61 21.07 13.79
N THR A 45 5.31 21.01 13.99
CA THR A 45 4.36 22.08 13.74
C THR A 45 3.37 22.19 14.87
N THR A 46 2.69 23.34 14.99
CA THR A 46 1.62 23.54 15.96
C THR A 46 0.27 23.37 15.27
N TYR A 47 -0.58 22.56 15.85
CA TYR A 47 -1.93 22.30 15.38
C TYR A 47 -2.89 22.33 16.58
N PHE A 48 -3.87 23.22 16.55
CA PHE A 48 -4.80 23.48 17.67
C PHE A 48 -4.11 23.67 19.02
N GLY A 49 -2.97 24.37 19.05
CA GLY A 49 -2.20 24.62 20.29
C GLY A 49 -1.26 23.47 20.71
N GLU A 50 -1.37 22.31 20.09
CA GLU A 50 -0.51 21.15 20.36
C GLU A 50 0.66 21.07 19.39
N THR A 51 1.84 20.72 19.89
CA THR A 51 3.02 20.49 19.05
C THR A 51 3.04 19.05 18.57
N VAL A 52 2.91 18.86 17.26
CA VAL A 52 2.89 17.55 16.61
C VAL A 52 4.05 17.40 15.60
N PRO A 53 4.50 16.18 15.27
CA PRO A 53 5.43 15.96 14.17
C PRO A 53 4.85 16.46 12.85
N GLY A 54 5.66 17.12 12.03
CA GLY A 54 5.25 17.64 10.71
C GLY A 54 5.60 19.14 10.55
N GLN A 55 5.19 19.77 9.54
CA GLN A 55 4.48 19.28 8.35
C GLN A 55 5.44 18.49 7.46
N PHE A 56 4.97 17.34 6.96
CA PHE A 56 5.75 16.54 6.02
C PHE A 56 5.19 16.70 4.61
N LYS A 57 6.09 16.82 3.65
CA LYS A 57 5.78 16.88 2.23
C LYS A 57 5.71 15.47 1.64
N TRP A 58 5.25 15.38 0.41
CA TRP A 58 5.08 14.16 -0.34
C TRP A 58 6.30 13.21 -0.29
N LEU A 59 7.48 13.72 -0.66
CA LEU A 59 8.70 12.92 -0.69
C LEU A 59 9.24 12.54 0.69
N ASP A 60 8.88 13.25 1.75
CA ASP A 60 9.27 12.91 3.12
C ASP A 60 8.68 11.56 3.56
N LEU A 61 7.60 11.12 2.91
CA LEU A 61 6.96 9.83 3.18
C LEU A 61 7.65 8.65 2.51
N HIS A 62 8.68 8.89 1.69
CA HIS A 62 9.41 7.83 1.02
C HIS A 62 10.60 7.35 1.85
N PHE A 63 10.30 6.61 2.90
CA PHE A 63 11.30 6.00 3.79
C PHE A 63 11.07 4.48 3.92
N ALA A 64 12.17 3.72 4.01
CA ALA A 64 12.14 2.28 4.23
C ALA A 64 12.20 1.95 5.73
N ARG A 65 11.75 0.77 6.08
CA ARG A 65 12.00 0.17 7.40
C ARG A 65 13.25 -0.69 7.32
N ASN A 66 13.89 -0.91 8.47
CA ASN A 66 14.96 -1.87 8.61
C ASN A 66 14.35 -3.21 9.07
N PRO A 67 14.02 -4.15 8.18
CA PRO A 67 13.49 -5.45 8.56
C PRO A 67 14.59 -6.29 9.22
N ARG A 68 14.18 -7.15 10.14
CA ARG A 68 15.09 -8.14 10.72
C ARG A 68 15.47 -9.18 9.67
N GLU A 69 16.62 -9.84 9.84
CA GLU A 69 17.12 -10.88 8.95
C GLU A 69 16.07 -11.96 8.63
N LEU A 70 15.41 -12.50 9.65
CA LEU A 70 14.31 -13.46 9.47
C LEU A 70 13.17 -12.91 8.60
N SER A 71 12.88 -11.61 8.67
CA SER A 71 11.88 -11.00 7.81
C SER A 71 12.36 -10.94 6.37
N LEU A 72 13.63 -10.62 6.14
CA LEU A 72 14.23 -10.61 4.80
C LEU A 72 14.19 -12.00 4.16
N LEU A 73 14.54 -13.04 4.91
CA LEU A 73 14.45 -14.43 4.44
C LEU A 73 13.02 -14.80 4.03
N ARG A 74 12.02 -14.42 4.83
CA ARG A 74 10.60 -14.61 4.50
C ARG A 74 10.20 -13.88 3.23
N TYR A 75 10.56 -12.59 3.12
CA TYR A 75 10.21 -11.78 1.95
C TYR A 75 10.83 -12.36 0.68
N ASP A 76 12.04 -12.88 0.78
CA ASP A 76 12.74 -13.46 -0.36
C ASP A 76 12.04 -14.69 -0.96
N CYS A 77 11.29 -15.44 -0.16
CA CYS A 77 10.53 -16.60 -0.60
C CYS A 77 9.22 -16.26 -1.31
N VAL A 78 8.70 -15.03 -1.17
CA VAL A 78 7.37 -14.66 -1.64
C VAL A 78 7.42 -14.04 -3.04
N PRO A 79 6.94 -14.71 -4.09
CA PRO A 79 6.88 -14.16 -5.45
C PRO A 79 5.75 -13.13 -5.61
N PRO A 80 5.72 -12.36 -6.73
CA PRO A 80 4.61 -11.47 -7.03
C PRO A 80 3.25 -12.19 -7.05
N GLY A 81 2.32 -11.69 -6.24
CA GLY A 81 1.00 -12.31 -6.03
C GLY A 81 0.97 -13.49 -5.08
N GLY A 82 2.14 -13.92 -4.58
CA GLY A 82 2.27 -14.90 -3.52
C GLY A 82 2.02 -14.32 -2.12
N GLY A 83 2.15 -15.15 -1.11
CA GLY A 83 1.90 -14.80 0.28
C GLY A 83 2.43 -15.84 1.26
N ARG A 84 1.80 -15.95 2.43
CA ARG A 84 2.24 -16.85 3.50
C ARG A 84 2.38 -18.33 3.10
N PHE A 85 1.64 -18.76 2.08
CA PHE A 85 1.67 -20.15 1.61
C PHE A 85 2.87 -20.50 0.73
N ASP A 86 3.65 -19.46 0.33
CA ASP A 86 4.91 -19.65 -0.38
C ASP A 86 6.10 -19.76 0.58
N LEU A 87 5.86 -19.62 1.89
CA LEU A 87 6.92 -19.76 2.90
C LEU A 87 7.17 -21.24 3.17
N PRO A 88 8.46 -21.67 3.20
CA PRO A 88 8.81 -22.99 3.67
C PRO A 88 8.50 -23.14 5.18
N ASP A 89 8.28 -24.37 5.63
CA ASP A 89 7.81 -24.67 6.99
C ASP A 89 8.71 -24.11 8.09
N GLU A 90 10.00 -24.08 7.89
CA GLU A 90 10.99 -23.53 8.82
C GLU A 90 10.91 -22.01 8.99
N LEU A 91 10.37 -21.32 7.99
CA LEU A 91 10.15 -19.88 8.02
C LEU A 91 8.73 -19.49 8.43
N LEU A 92 7.79 -20.44 8.49
CA LEU A 92 6.42 -20.16 8.94
C LEU A 92 6.41 -19.80 10.43
N PRO A 93 5.75 -18.67 10.81
CA PRO A 93 5.43 -18.40 12.20
C PRO A 93 4.59 -19.53 12.81
N GLU A 94 4.83 -19.87 14.05
CA GLU A 94 4.10 -20.93 14.75
C GLU A 94 2.57 -20.74 14.72
N CYS A 95 2.11 -19.49 14.87
CA CYS A 95 0.70 -19.14 14.81
C CYS A 95 0.05 -19.41 13.44
N TRP A 96 0.84 -19.60 12.36
CA TRP A 96 0.34 -19.93 11.03
C TRP A 96 0.43 -21.42 10.70
N ARG A 97 1.34 -22.15 11.30
CA ARG A 97 1.47 -23.62 11.11
C ARG A 97 0.17 -24.34 11.46
N ASN A 98 -0.50 -23.89 12.51
CA ASN A 98 -1.76 -24.47 12.97
C ASN A 98 -3.01 -23.87 12.30
N LYS A 99 -2.85 -23.06 11.24
CA LYS A 99 -3.92 -22.42 10.48
C LYS A 99 -3.75 -22.67 8.99
N PRO A 100 -4.06 -23.86 8.49
CA PRO A 100 -3.94 -24.21 7.07
C PRO A 100 -4.91 -23.40 6.19
N THR A 101 -5.99 -22.90 6.79
CA THR A 101 -6.98 -22.03 6.13
C THR A 101 -6.95 -20.61 6.72
N GLY A 102 -7.57 -19.66 6.06
CA GLY A 102 -7.69 -18.27 6.54
C GLY A 102 -7.17 -17.27 5.53
N THR A 103 -6.83 -16.06 6.00
CA THR A 103 -6.44 -14.92 5.15
C THR A 103 -5.28 -15.27 4.22
N THR A 104 -5.50 -15.13 2.92
CA THR A 104 -4.54 -15.51 1.87
C THR A 104 -3.61 -14.37 1.47
N ASP A 105 -3.97 -13.12 1.79
CA ASP A 105 -3.25 -11.91 1.39
C ASP A 105 -2.10 -11.52 2.34
N VAL A 106 -2.01 -12.13 3.52
CA VAL A 106 -0.96 -11.80 4.50
C VAL A 106 0.43 -12.25 4.03
N MET A 107 1.45 -11.50 4.38
CA MET A 107 2.83 -11.63 3.89
C MET A 107 2.90 -11.53 2.35
N GLY A 108 1.86 -10.96 1.72
CA GLY A 108 1.73 -10.96 0.28
C GLY A 108 2.63 -9.95 -0.41
N ARG A 109 3.11 -10.32 -1.61
CA ARG A 109 3.82 -9.44 -2.51
C ARG A 109 2.87 -8.93 -3.60
N MET A 110 2.85 -7.61 -3.79
CA MET A 110 2.07 -6.98 -4.86
C MET A 110 2.51 -7.46 -6.24
N ARG A 111 1.67 -7.22 -7.25
CA ARG A 111 2.00 -7.41 -8.68
C ARG A 111 2.09 -6.05 -9.35
N TRP A 112 3.04 -5.92 -10.25
CA TRP A 112 3.18 -4.70 -11.05
C TRP A 112 1.99 -4.45 -11.98
N ASP A 113 1.45 -5.48 -12.56
CA ASP A 113 0.44 -5.49 -13.64
C ASP A 113 -1.01 -5.69 -13.14
N ALA A 114 -1.23 -5.48 -11.85
CA ALA A 114 -2.55 -5.60 -11.23
C ALA A 114 -2.84 -4.37 -10.34
N PRO A 115 -4.12 -4.08 -10.04
CA PRO A 115 -4.47 -3.13 -9.00
C PRO A 115 -3.95 -3.60 -7.64
N SER A 116 -3.71 -2.65 -6.75
CA SER A 116 -3.41 -2.98 -5.35
C SER A 116 -4.67 -3.55 -4.66
N LEU A 117 -4.48 -4.43 -3.70
CA LEU A 117 -5.53 -4.76 -2.74
C LEU A 117 -5.74 -3.57 -1.80
N THR A 118 -6.80 -3.64 -0.98
CA THR A 118 -7.14 -2.59 0.00
C THR A 118 -5.95 -2.24 0.88
N ILE A 119 -5.56 -0.97 0.88
CA ILE A 119 -4.55 -0.43 1.79
C ILE A 119 -5.19 -0.23 3.17
N ARG A 120 -4.74 -1.00 4.16
CA ARG A 120 -5.24 -0.93 5.55
C ARG A 120 -4.34 -0.02 6.39
N THR A 121 -4.79 0.37 7.57
CA THR A 121 -4.06 1.25 8.50
C THR A 121 -2.71 0.73 8.97
N GLU A 122 -2.48 -0.58 8.87
CA GLU A 122 -1.23 -1.24 9.24
C GLU A 122 -0.47 -1.80 8.01
N PHE A 123 -0.59 -1.19 6.84
CA PHE A 123 0.08 -1.63 5.60
C PHE A 123 1.61 -1.77 5.75
N PHE A 124 2.20 -1.10 6.72
CA PHE A 124 3.62 -1.21 7.04
C PHE A 124 3.98 -2.53 7.77
N LYS A 125 3.00 -3.39 8.04
CA LYS A 125 3.19 -4.73 8.63
C LYS A 125 2.87 -5.79 7.58
N PRO A 126 3.84 -6.62 7.17
CA PRO A 126 3.62 -7.61 6.11
C PRO A 126 2.57 -8.65 6.47
N GLU A 127 2.41 -8.96 7.76
CA GLU A 127 1.39 -9.88 8.27
C GLU A 127 -0.05 -9.36 8.20
N LYS A 128 -0.25 -8.14 7.73
CA LYS A 128 -1.56 -7.50 7.64
C LYS A 128 -2.15 -7.44 6.23
N GLY A 129 -1.41 -7.89 5.22
CA GLY A 129 -1.91 -7.90 3.85
C GLY A 129 -0.83 -8.11 2.79
N GLN A 130 -1.17 -7.80 1.54
CA GLN A 130 -0.28 -7.90 0.39
C GLN A 130 0.48 -6.58 0.21
N TYR A 131 1.51 -6.37 1.03
CA TYR A 131 2.23 -5.09 1.11
C TYR A 131 3.72 -5.17 0.80
N LEU A 132 4.27 -6.35 0.42
CA LEU A 132 5.63 -6.42 -0.08
C LEU A 132 5.73 -5.74 -1.44
N HIS A 133 6.83 -5.00 -1.64
CA HIS A 133 7.11 -4.29 -2.90
C HIS A 133 7.11 -5.27 -4.08
N PRO A 134 6.48 -4.94 -5.22
CA PRO A 134 6.27 -5.86 -6.33
C PRO A 134 7.55 -6.27 -7.07
N GLN A 135 8.65 -5.50 -6.95
CA GLN A 135 9.92 -5.83 -7.61
C GLN A 135 10.52 -7.11 -7.04
N TRP A 136 10.51 -8.15 -7.86
CA TRP A 136 11.08 -9.45 -7.51
C TRP A 136 11.38 -10.24 -8.78
N ASP A 137 12.58 -10.76 -8.88
CA ASP A 137 13.01 -11.58 -10.00
C ASP A 137 13.34 -13.00 -9.51
N ARG A 138 12.79 -14.01 -10.18
CA ARG A 138 13.00 -15.40 -9.81
C ARG A 138 14.43 -15.85 -10.02
N LYS A 139 15.07 -15.38 -11.09
CA LYS A 139 16.40 -15.80 -11.55
C LYS A 139 17.53 -14.95 -10.98
N ASN A 140 17.22 -13.68 -10.69
CA ASN A 140 18.21 -12.73 -10.20
C ASN A 140 17.81 -12.14 -8.84
N PRO A 141 18.33 -12.70 -7.72
CA PRO A 141 18.05 -12.21 -6.38
C PRO A 141 18.44 -10.74 -6.15
N ARG A 142 19.42 -10.21 -6.91
CA ARG A 142 19.85 -8.80 -6.79
C ARG A 142 18.75 -7.81 -7.22
N TRP A 143 17.78 -8.26 -8.02
CA TRP A 143 16.65 -7.45 -8.48
C TRP A 143 15.41 -7.65 -7.62
N ARG A 144 15.58 -8.17 -6.41
CA ARG A 144 14.50 -8.30 -5.44
C ARG A 144 14.51 -7.15 -4.48
N VAL A 145 13.36 -6.54 -4.27
CA VAL A 145 13.16 -5.50 -3.27
C VAL A 145 12.39 -6.10 -2.09
N ASN A 146 13.14 -6.56 -1.08
CA ASN A 146 12.61 -7.25 0.08
C ASN A 146 12.24 -6.28 1.20
N ARG A 147 11.21 -5.47 0.96
CA ARG A 147 10.61 -4.54 1.91
C ARG A 147 9.09 -4.45 1.71
N VAL A 148 8.40 -3.96 2.71
CA VAL A 148 7.03 -3.48 2.54
C VAL A 148 7.03 -2.14 1.78
N ILE A 149 5.88 -1.81 1.19
CA ILE A 149 5.69 -0.49 0.57
C ILE A 149 5.91 0.63 1.59
N THR A 150 6.39 1.77 1.10
CA THR A 150 6.57 2.98 1.91
C THR A 150 5.23 3.69 2.15
N HIS A 151 5.22 4.69 3.04
CA HIS A 151 4.05 5.54 3.23
C HIS A 151 3.70 6.34 1.97
N LEU A 152 4.71 6.80 1.22
CA LEU A 152 4.51 7.45 -0.07
C LEU A 152 3.83 6.52 -1.08
N GLU A 153 4.35 5.31 -1.23
CA GLU A 153 3.76 4.32 -2.15
C GLU A 153 2.32 4.00 -1.77
N ALA A 154 2.03 3.84 -0.47
CA ALA A 154 0.68 3.61 0.01
C ALA A 154 -0.25 4.81 -0.25
N ALA A 155 0.24 6.05 -0.06
CA ALA A 155 -0.53 7.26 -0.35
C ALA A 155 -0.85 7.39 -1.85
N GLN A 156 0.12 7.06 -2.74
CA GLN A 156 -0.14 7.04 -4.19
C GLN A 156 -1.17 5.97 -4.60
N LEU A 157 -1.12 4.79 -3.99
CA LEU A 157 -2.09 3.73 -4.24
C LEU A 157 -3.50 4.09 -3.74
N GLN A 158 -3.61 4.95 -2.73
CA GLN A 158 -4.86 5.50 -2.20
C GLN A 158 -5.30 6.80 -2.91
N ASP A 159 -4.62 7.21 -3.99
CA ASP A 159 -4.96 8.36 -4.82
C ASP A 159 -4.90 9.72 -4.09
N PHE A 160 -4.04 9.85 -3.07
CA PHE A 160 -3.79 11.14 -2.45
C PHE A 160 -3.08 12.09 -3.41
N PRO A 161 -3.43 13.39 -3.42
CA PRO A 161 -2.72 14.38 -4.23
C PRO A 161 -1.33 14.68 -3.65
N GLU A 162 -0.35 14.96 -4.51
CA GLU A 162 1.04 15.28 -4.11
C GLU A 162 1.14 16.53 -3.22
N SER A 163 0.15 17.44 -3.34
CA SER A 163 0.05 18.64 -2.51
C SER A 163 -0.44 18.38 -1.08
N PHE A 164 -0.83 17.14 -0.76
CA PHE A 164 -1.32 16.82 0.58
C PHE A 164 -0.18 16.94 1.61
N VAL A 165 -0.46 17.62 2.71
CA VAL A 165 0.49 17.87 3.79
C VAL A 165 0.17 16.95 4.97
N TRP A 166 1.18 16.26 5.45
CA TRP A 166 1.05 15.23 6.47
C TRP A 166 1.54 15.71 7.84
N CYS A 167 0.80 15.37 8.88
CA CYS A 167 1.18 15.64 10.27
C CYS A 167 0.99 14.39 11.13
N GLY A 168 1.78 14.30 12.20
CA GLY A 168 1.75 13.19 13.15
C GLY A 168 2.91 12.21 12.99
N SER A 169 2.94 11.22 13.84
CA SER A 169 3.91 10.12 13.77
C SER A 169 3.68 9.24 12.53
N LYS A 170 4.66 8.43 12.16
CA LYS A 170 4.52 7.45 11.06
C LYS A 170 3.32 6.50 11.22
N ILE A 171 2.91 6.19 12.46
CA ILE A 171 1.75 5.34 12.73
C ILE A 171 0.45 6.12 12.46
N GLU A 172 0.38 7.39 12.87
CA GLU A 172 -0.78 8.24 12.62
C GLU A 172 -0.95 8.53 11.13
N ILE A 173 0.14 8.81 10.43
CA ILE A 173 0.11 8.98 8.96
C ILE A 173 -0.37 7.68 8.28
N ALA A 174 0.11 6.52 8.71
CA ALA A 174 -0.36 5.25 8.18
C ALA A 174 -1.87 5.04 8.43
N ARG A 175 -2.40 5.46 9.57
CA ARG A 175 -3.84 5.44 9.85
C ARG A 175 -4.61 6.41 8.95
N GLN A 176 -4.08 7.61 8.72
CA GLN A 176 -4.68 8.58 7.79
C GLN A 176 -4.79 7.95 6.39
N ILE A 177 -3.71 7.36 5.89
CA ILE A 177 -3.70 6.70 4.58
C ILE A 177 -4.68 5.53 4.53
N GLY A 178 -4.64 4.62 5.50
CA GLY A 178 -5.43 3.39 5.47
C GLY A 178 -6.93 3.59 5.76
N ASN A 179 -7.32 4.70 6.41
CA ASN A 179 -8.72 5.04 6.67
C ASN A 179 -9.33 5.89 5.54
N ALA A 180 -8.53 6.39 4.61
CA ALA A 180 -9.03 7.20 3.52
C ALA A 180 -9.81 6.38 2.50
N VAL A 181 -10.85 6.98 1.95
CA VAL A 181 -11.49 6.51 0.72
C VAL A 181 -10.74 7.16 -0.45
N PRO A 182 -10.30 6.41 -1.47
CA PRO A 182 -9.65 6.98 -2.65
C PRO A 182 -10.49 8.10 -3.28
N VAL A 183 -9.85 9.22 -3.62
CA VAL A 183 -10.54 10.44 -4.08
C VAL A 183 -11.44 10.16 -5.29
N GLY A 184 -10.98 9.35 -6.24
CA GLY A 184 -11.78 8.98 -7.40
C GLY A 184 -13.06 8.21 -7.04
N LEU A 185 -12.97 7.28 -6.09
CA LEU A 185 -14.13 6.53 -5.60
C LEU A 185 -15.10 7.43 -4.83
N ALA A 186 -14.58 8.25 -3.91
CA ALA A 186 -15.40 9.21 -3.15
C ALA A 186 -16.16 10.16 -4.08
N SER A 187 -15.49 10.68 -5.11
CA SER A 187 -16.11 11.56 -6.11
C SER A 187 -17.22 10.87 -6.91
N ALA A 188 -17.01 9.60 -7.29
CA ALA A 188 -18.01 8.83 -8.02
C ALA A 188 -19.28 8.60 -7.17
N VAL A 189 -19.09 8.19 -5.89
CA VAL A 189 -20.21 8.00 -4.95
C VAL A 189 -20.93 9.32 -4.67
N ALA A 190 -20.20 10.40 -4.40
CA ALA A 190 -20.80 11.71 -4.14
C ALA A 190 -21.67 12.20 -5.31
N LYS A 191 -21.22 12.03 -6.56
CA LYS A 191 -22.02 12.38 -7.75
C LYS A 191 -23.35 11.63 -7.81
N GLN A 192 -23.34 10.33 -7.47
CA GLN A 192 -24.57 9.54 -7.46
C GLN A 192 -25.54 9.99 -6.35
N VAL A 193 -25.03 10.27 -5.16
CA VAL A 193 -25.85 10.79 -4.07
C VAL A 193 -26.47 12.14 -4.46
N LEU A 194 -25.68 13.07 -5.01
CA LEU A 194 -26.16 14.38 -5.43
C LEU A 194 -27.19 14.32 -6.58
N SER A 195 -27.10 13.31 -7.46
CA SER A 195 -28.08 13.13 -8.55
C SER A 195 -29.41 12.53 -8.08
N ALA A 196 -29.48 11.98 -6.86
CA ALA A 196 -30.69 11.38 -6.29
C ALA A 196 -31.50 12.38 -5.41
N ILE A 197 -30.91 13.54 -5.06
CA ILE A 197 -31.53 14.63 -4.32
C ILE A 197 -32.19 15.61 -5.29
#